data_0d9a018e7770ecba093ed203582ed00f
#
_entry.id   0d9a018e7770ecba093ed203582ed00f
#
_cell.length_a   1.000
_cell.length_b   1.000
_cell.length_c   1.000
_cell.angle_alpha   90.00
_cell.angle_beta   90.00
_cell.angle_gamma   90.00
#
_symmetry.space_group_name_H-M   'P 1'
#
loop_
_entity.id
_entity.type
_entity.pdbx_description
1 polymer ?
#
loop_
_entity_poly.entity_id
_entity_poly.type
_entity_poly.pdbx_seq_one_letter_code
_entity_poly.pdbx_strand_id
1 'polypeptide(L)' 'QTVSVDIGSTWTKAALFAHEGEELTLVNHVLTPTTTHHLADGFFASLNQVLNVADARPLLKSGEVQLKYSSSAKGGL' A
#
# COMPACT_ATOMS: atom_id res chain seq x y z
N GLN A 1 9.53 8.40 -2.10
CA GLN A 1 9.04 7.27 -1.30
C GLN A 1 8.30 6.26 -2.17
N THR A 2 8.37 5.01 -1.80
CA THR A 2 7.70 3.93 -2.50
C THR A 2 6.85 3.14 -1.51
N VAL A 3 5.60 2.88 -1.89
CA VAL A 3 4.72 2.00 -1.14
C VAL A 3 4.52 0.72 -1.93
N SER A 4 4.69 -0.41 -1.27
CA SER A 4 4.40 -1.73 -1.82
C SER A 4 3.15 -2.27 -1.13
N VAL A 5 2.16 -2.69 -1.89
CA VAL A 5 0.94 -3.29 -1.35
C VAL A 5 0.80 -4.69 -1.93
N ASP A 6 0.67 -5.66 -1.05
CA ASP A 6 0.40 -7.05 -1.42
C ASP A 6 -0.97 -7.44 -0.88
N ILE A 7 -1.88 -7.75 -1.80
CA ILE A 7 -3.25 -8.10 -1.45
C ILE A 7 -3.37 -9.62 -1.47
N GLY A 8 -3.41 -10.20 -0.26
CA GLY A 8 -3.65 -11.62 -0.10
C GLY A 8 -5.15 -11.92 0.02
N SER A 9 -5.50 -13.19 0.06
CA SER A 9 -6.91 -13.62 0.19
C SER A 9 -7.50 -13.26 1.56
N THR A 10 -6.67 -13.19 2.60
CA THR A 10 -7.10 -12.91 3.97
C THR A 10 -6.56 -11.58 4.48
N TRP A 11 -5.31 -11.27 4.17
CA TRP A 11 -4.61 -10.10 4.68
C TRP A 11 -4.02 -9.27 3.55
N THR A 12 -4.10 -7.97 3.70
CA THR A 12 -3.44 -7.01 2.84
C THR A 12 -2.27 -6.40 3.59
N LYS A 13 -1.08 -6.46 3.00
CA LYS A 13 0.14 -5.93 3.60
C LYS A 13 0.60 -4.72 2.80
N ALA A 14 0.79 -3.60 3.48
CA ALA A 14 1.35 -2.39 2.88
C ALA A 14 2.67 -2.07 3.57
N ALA A 15 3.68 -1.71 2.79
CA ALA A 15 5.00 -1.34 3.29
C ALA A 15 5.46 -0.06 2.64
N LEU A 16 5.96 0.86 3.45
CA LEU A 16 6.49 2.15 3.00
C LEU A 16 8.01 2.11 3.05
N PHE A 17 8.64 2.46 1.94
CA PHE A 17 10.10 2.50 1.82
C PHE A 17 10.56 3.91 1.49
N ALA A 18 11.65 4.33 2.11
CA ALA A 18 12.37 5.53 1.75
C ALA A 18 13.60 5.15 0.93
N HIS A 19 13.94 5.99 -0.04
CA HIS A 19 15.15 5.84 -0.83
C HIS A 19 16.27 6.62 -0.18
N GLU A 20 17.37 5.94 0.15
CA GLU A 20 18.59 6.55 0.68
C GLU A 20 19.75 6.18 -0.24
N GLY A 21 20.03 7.04 -1.23
CA GLY A 21 20.99 6.71 -2.27
C GLY A 21 20.46 5.55 -3.10
N GLU A 22 21.19 4.43 -3.14
CA GLU A 22 20.78 3.23 -3.85
C GLU A 22 20.04 2.24 -2.97
N GLU A 23 19.89 2.54 -1.68
CA GLU A 23 19.25 1.64 -0.73
C GLU A 23 17.80 2.02 -0.48
N LEU A 24 16.98 0.99 -0.25
CA LEU A 24 15.61 1.16 0.21
C LEU A 24 15.55 0.82 1.69
N THR A 25 15.01 1.73 2.47
CA THR A 25 14.85 1.54 3.91
C THR A 25 13.38 1.39 4.23
N LEU A 26 13.00 0.34 4.95
CA LEU A 26 11.63 0.15 5.41
C LEU A 26 11.33 1.17 6.50
N VAL A 27 10.35 2.04 6.23
CA VAL A 27 9.95 3.10 7.15
C VAL A 27 8.78 2.65 8.02
N ASN A 28 7.81 1.99 7.42
CA ASN A 28 6.59 1.57 8.11
C ASN A 28 5.95 0.42 7.35
N HIS A 29 5.16 -0.36 8.06
CA HIS A 29 4.33 -1.40 7.43
C HIS A 29 3.05 -1.58 8.23
N VAL A 30 2.00 -2.00 7.54
CA VAL A 30 0.71 -2.31 8.17
C VAL A 30 0.17 -3.59 7.58
N LEU A 31 -0.63 -4.29 8.36
CA LEU A 31 -1.31 -5.51 7.96
C LEU A 31 -2.79 -5.30 8.27
N THR A 32 -3.63 -5.38 7.24
CA THR A 32 -5.07 -5.16 7.39
C THR A 32 -5.82 -6.34 6.78
N PRO A 33 -7.03 -6.64 7.29
CA PRO A 33 -7.85 -7.68 6.66
C PRO A 33 -8.21 -7.28 5.24
N THR A 34 -8.14 -8.24 4.32
CA THR A 34 -8.55 -8.01 2.93
C THR A 34 -10.08 -7.89 2.86
N THR A 35 -10.55 -6.82 2.23
CA THR A 35 -11.98 -6.58 2.05
C THR A 35 -12.44 -7.29 0.77
N THR A 36 -13.29 -8.31 0.93
CA THR A 36 -13.67 -9.18 -0.19
C THR A 36 -14.69 -8.55 -1.13
N HIS A 37 -15.54 -7.65 -0.63
CA HIS A 37 -16.59 -7.01 -1.42
C HIS A 37 -16.16 -5.64 -1.97
N HIS A 38 -15.19 -5.00 -1.34
CA HIS A 38 -14.71 -3.66 -1.73
C HIS A 38 -13.20 -3.62 -1.62
N LEU A 39 -12.53 -4.32 -2.54
CA LEU A 39 -11.05 -4.43 -2.51
C LEU A 39 -10.38 -3.06 -2.54
N ALA A 40 -10.94 -2.11 -3.30
CA ALA A 40 -10.37 -0.77 -3.38
C ALA A 40 -10.42 -0.04 -2.03
N ASP A 41 -11.47 -0.24 -1.25
CA ASP A 41 -11.59 0.41 0.06
C ASP A 41 -10.50 -0.06 1.01
N GLY A 42 -10.29 -1.37 1.10
CA GLY A 42 -9.22 -1.93 1.93
C GLY A 42 -7.84 -1.53 1.43
N PHE A 43 -7.66 -1.48 0.12
CA PHE A 43 -6.42 -1.05 -0.50
C PHE A 43 -6.07 0.39 -0.10
N PHE A 44 -7.00 1.33 -0.27
CA PHE A 44 -6.75 2.72 0.10
C PHE A 44 -6.65 2.92 1.61
N ALA A 45 -7.39 2.15 2.41
CA ALA A 45 -7.26 2.19 3.85
C ALA A 45 -5.85 1.79 4.29
N SER A 46 -5.28 0.74 3.70
CA SER A 46 -3.92 0.31 4.02
C SER A 46 -2.88 1.35 3.60
N LEU A 47 -3.06 1.97 2.44
CA LEU A 47 -2.19 3.06 1.99
C LEU A 47 -2.22 4.24 2.95
N ASN A 48 -3.41 4.66 3.33
CA ASN A 48 -3.57 5.79 4.25
C ASN A 48 -2.90 5.52 5.60
N GLN A 49 -3.05 4.30 6.09
CA GLN A 49 -2.44 3.91 7.36
C GLN A 49 -0.91 3.88 7.28
N VAL A 50 -0.35 3.27 6.25
CA VAL A 50 1.10 3.13 6.13
C VAL A 50 1.77 4.46 5.89
N LEU A 51 1.11 5.37 5.19
CA LEU A 51 1.59 6.73 4.94
C LEU A 51 1.23 7.69 6.07
N ASN A 52 0.37 7.28 6.99
CA ASN A 52 -0.11 8.11 8.10
C ASN A 52 -0.74 9.42 7.60
N VAL A 53 -1.62 9.31 6.63
CA VAL A 53 -2.35 10.44 6.03
C VAL A 53 -3.83 10.14 5.99
N ALA A 54 -4.65 11.20 5.88
CA ALA A 54 -6.10 11.04 5.76
C ALA A 54 -6.51 10.50 4.39
N ASP A 55 -5.78 10.87 3.34
CA ASP A 55 -6.06 10.42 1.98
C ASP A 55 -4.75 10.38 1.18
N ALA A 56 -4.37 9.20 0.72
CA ALA A 56 -3.13 8.99 -0.02
C ALA A 56 -3.24 9.35 -1.50
N ARG A 57 -4.45 9.50 -2.03
CA ARG A 57 -4.65 9.71 -3.47
C ARG A 57 -3.92 10.92 -4.03
N PRO A 58 -3.92 12.10 -3.36
CA PRO A 58 -3.16 13.24 -3.86
C PRO A 58 -1.65 12.97 -3.96
N LEU A 59 -1.10 12.20 -3.02
CA LEU A 59 0.34 11.86 -3.03
C LEU A 59 0.70 10.96 -4.20
N LEU A 60 -0.18 10.03 -4.56
CA LEU A 60 0.03 9.17 -5.72
C LEU A 60 -0.09 9.97 -7.02
N LYS A 61 -1.06 10.87 -7.08
CA LYS A 61 -1.30 11.68 -8.27
C LYS A 61 -0.17 12.67 -8.53
N SER A 62 0.42 13.24 -7.48
CA SER A 62 1.52 14.19 -7.61
C SER A 62 2.86 13.52 -7.92
N GLY A 63 2.96 12.21 -7.68
CA GLY A 63 4.22 11.48 -7.83
C GLY A 63 5.13 11.54 -6.62
N GLU A 64 4.70 12.16 -5.52
CA GLU A 64 5.48 12.18 -4.27
C GLU A 64 5.67 10.77 -3.72
N VAL A 65 4.69 9.90 -3.93
CA VAL A 65 4.74 8.50 -3.53
C VAL A 65 4.50 7.65 -4.76
N GLN A 66 5.39 6.69 -5.00
CA GLN A 66 5.23 5.69 -6.05
C GLN A 66 4.59 4.44 -5.48
N LEU A 67 3.68 3.86 -6.23
CA LEU A 67 2.95 2.68 -5.81
C LEU A 67 3.38 1.47 -6.62
N LYS A 68 3.69 0.39 -5.90
CA LYS A 68 3.85 -0.94 -6.50
C LYS A 68 2.86 -1.86 -5.80
N TYR A 69 2.11 -2.63 -6.56
CA TYR A 69 1.21 -3.56 -5.92
C TYR A 69 1.21 -4.92 -6.61
N SER A 70 0.86 -5.93 -5.83
CA SER A 70 0.67 -7.28 -6.32
C SER A 70 -0.59 -7.85 -5.66
N SER A 71 -1.20 -8.83 -6.30
CA SER A 71 -2.37 -9.48 -5.73
C SER A 71 -2.19 -10.98 -5.84
N SER A 72 -2.21 -11.66 -4.68
CA SER A 72 -2.27 -13.10 -4.60
C SER A 72 -3.68 -13.58 -4.27
N ALA A 73 -4.63 -12.66 -4.11
CA ALA A 73 -6.02 -13.01 -3.90
C ALA A 73 -6.61 -13.61 -5.16
N LYS A 74 -7.45 -14.61 -4.97
CA LYS A 74 -8.13 -15.27 -6.08
C LYS A 74 -9.05 -14.27 -6.79
N GLY A 75 -8.86 -14.13 -8.11
CA GLY A 75 -9.58 -13.15 -8.91
C GLY A 75 -8.89 -11.80 -9.03
N GLY A 76 -7.94 -11.50 -8.15
CA GLY A 76 -7.15 -10.27 -8.18
C GLY A 76 -8.00 -9.01 -7.98
N LEU A 77 -7.45 -7.93 -8.44
CA LEU A 77 -8.13 -6.64 -8.49
C LEU A 77 -8.63 -6.36 -9.89
#